data_894fdf2d7e95acd17c396920c9db3903
#
_entry.id   894fdf2d7e95acd17c396920c9db3903
#
_cell.length_a   1.000
_cell.length_b   1.000
_cell.length_c   1.000
_cell.angle_alpha   90.00
_cell.angle_beta   90.00
_cell.angle_gamma   90.00
#
_symmetry.space_group_name_H-M   'P 1'
#
loop_
_entity.id
_entity.type
_entity.pdbx_description
1 polymer ?
#
loop_
_entity_poly.entity_id
_entity_poly.type
_entity_poly.pdbx_seq_one_letter_code
_entity_poly.pdbx_strand_id
1 'polypeptide(L)'
;VYSLNWFIELLEKLEEKKIYYRLNKTRCDTVMIEVAVPGQRWEIEYNTYGESAGGTIEVEKFLSNGMIYDESELDVLFRDFSD
;
A
#
# COMPACT_ATOMS: atom_id res chain seq x y z
N VAL A 1 7.63 -11.52 -3.44
CA VAL A 1 7.28 -11.26 -4.83
C VAL A 1 5.79 -11.09 -4.96
N TYR A 2 5.35 -9.96 -5.49
CA TYR A 2 3.94 -9.60 -5.56
C TYR A 2 3.53 -9.40 -7.01
N SER A 3 2.52 -10.14 -7.45
CA SER A 3 2.03 -10.05 -8.82
C SER A 3 1.10 -8.85 -9.00
N LEU A 4 0.81 -8.52 -10.25
CA LEU A 4 -0.19 -7.51 -10.54
C LEU A 4 -1.55 -7.92 -10.00
N ASN A 5 -1.89 -9.20 -10.06
CA ASN A 5 -3.14 -9.68 -9.49
C ASN A 5 -3.22 -9.40 -7.99
N TRP A 6 -2.11 -9.61 -7.28
CA TRP A 6 -2.07 -9.30 -5.85
C TRP A 6 -2.35 -7.81 -5.61
N PHE A 7 -1.75 -6.95 -6.45
CA PHE A 7 -1.93 -5.51 -6.34
C PHE A 7 -3.41 -5.13 -6.55
N ILE A 8 -4.03 -5.69 -7.57
CA ILE A 8 -5.44 -5.41 -7.85
C ILE A 8 -6.31 -5.90 -6.70
N GLU A 9 -6.01 -7.08 -6.15
CA GLU A 9 -6.77 -7.61 -5.02
C GLU A 9 -6.63 -6.71 -3.79
N LEU A 10 -5.46 -6.11 -3.61
CA LEU A 10 -5.28 -5.14 -2.52
C LEU A 10 -6.21 -3.94 -2.69
N LEU A 11 -6.27 -3.40 -3.91
CA LEU A 11 -7.16 -2.27 -4.19
C LEU A 11 -8.62 -2.64 -3.94
N GLU A 12 -9.02 -3.84 -4.38
CA GLU A 12 -10.39 -4.31 -4.17
C GLU A 12 -10.71 -4.44 -2.68
N LYS A 13 -9.72 -4.89 -1.89
CA LYS A 13 -9.92 -5.02 -0.46
C LYS A 13 -10.07 -3.66 0.21
N LEU A 14 -9.30 -2.67 -0.24
CA LEU A 14 -9.45 -1.31 0.26
C LEU A 14 -10.86 -0.79 -0.02
N GLU A 15 -11.37 -1.03 -1.22
CA GLU A 15 -12.71 -0.60 -1.61
C GLU A 15 -13.77 -1.33 -0.80
N GLU A 16 -13.61 -2.63 -0.60
CA GLU A 16 -14.54 -3.43 0.17
C GLU A 16 -14.63 -2.94 1.62
N LYS A 17 -13.49 -2.55 2.19
CA LYS A 17 -13.43 -2.06 3.56
C LYS A 17 -13.71 -0.58 3.68
N LYS A 18 -14.03 0.08 2.56
CA LYS A 18 -14.37 1.50 2.51
C LYS A 18 -13.26 2.39 3.02
N ILE A 19 -12.03 2.03 2.68
CA ILE A 19 -10.84 2.81 2.98
C ILE A 19 -10.51 3.62 1.74
N TYR A 20 -10.50 4.94 1.87
CA TYR A 20 -10.24 5.83 0.74
C TYR A 20 -8.79 5.76 0.32
N TYR A 21 -8.56 5.70 -1.00
CA TYR A 21 -7.20 5.71 -1.52
C TYR A 21 -7.16 6.43 -2.86
N ARG A 22 -5.95 6.81 -3.26
CA ARG A 22 -5.66 7.31 -4.61
C ARG A 22 -4.44 6.58 -5.13
N LEU A 23 -4.37 6.47 -6.46
CA LEU A 23 -3.18 5.93 -7.10
C LEU A 23 -2.34 7.07 -7.63
N ASN A 24 -1.02 6.94 -7.52
CA ASN A 24 -0.08 7.91 -8.03
C ASN A 24 1.11 7.16 -8.61
N LYS A 25 1.41 7.45 -9.88
CA LYS A 25 2.57 6.85 -10.52
C LYS A 25 3.77 7.76 -10.31
N THR A 26 4.65 7.39 -9.38
CA THR A 26 5.74 8.25 -8.97
C THR A 26 6.98 8.11 -9.84
N ARG A 27 7.20 6.92 -10.39
CA ARG A 27 8.35 6.62 -11.26
C ARG A 27 7.87 5.68 -12.34
N CYS A 28 8.72 5.44 -13.34
CA CYS A 28 8.30 4.64 -14.49
C CYS A 28 7.90 3.21 -14.12
N ASP A 29 8.43 2.69 -13.02
CA ASP A 29 8.22 1.30 -12.62
C ASP A 29 7.54 1.18 -11.26
N THR A 30 7.02 2.27 -10.70
CA THR A 30 6.46 2.27 -9.35
C THR A 30 5.10 2.94 -9.34
N VAL A 31 4.14 2.26 -8.73
CA VAL A 31 2.81 2.81 -8.49
C VAL A 31 2.62 2.92 -6.98
N MET A 32 2.16 4.08 -6.53
CA MET A 32 1.91 4.33 -5.13
C MET A 32 0.42 4.36 -4.85
N ILE A 33 0.00 3.68 -3.79
CA ILE A 33 -1.34 3.80 -3.25
C ILE A 33 -1.25 4.74 -2.07
N GLU A 34 -1.94 5.88 -2.16
CA GLU A 34 -2.00 6.85 -1.06
C GLU A 34 -3.29 6.60 -0.30
N VAL A 35 -3.18 6.18 0.96
CA VAL A 35 -4.33 5.85 1.78
C VAL A 35 -4.50 6.94 2.84
N ALA A 36 -5.72 7.46 2.95
CA ALA A 36 -6.05 8.46 3.97
C ALA A 36 -7.05 7.84 4.94
N VAL A 37 -6.66 7.73 6.21
CA VAL A 37 -7.53 7.29 7.29
C VAL A 37 -7.45 8.31 8.42
N PRO A 38 -8.42 8.32 9.35
CA PRO A 38 -8.43 9.34 10.40
C PRO A 38 -7.09 9.41 11.15
N GLY A 39 -6.46 10.58 11.08
CA GLY A 39 -5.22 10.83 11.81
C GLY A 39 -3.96 10.25 11.20
N GLN A 40 -4.04 9.56 10.07
CA GLN A 40 -2.88 8.92 9.46
C GLN A 40 -2.93 9.02 7.94
N ARG A 41 -1.76 8.96 7.34
CA ARG A 41 -1.63 8.78 5.91
C ARG A 41 -0.64 7.65 5.66
N TRP A 42 -0.97 6.79 4.73
CA TRP A 42 -0.11 5.65 4.37
C TRP A 42 0.27 5.78 2.91
N GLU A 43 1.50 5.40 2.60
CA GLU A 43 1.95 5.30 1.21
C GLU A 43 2.44 3.88 1.00
N ILE A 44 1.78 3.19 0.09
CA ILE A 44 2.10 1.80 -0.25
C ILE A 44 2.68 1.82 -1.65
N GLU A 45 3.97 1.54 -1.78
CA GLU A 45 4.63 1.54 -3.09
C GLU A 45 4.74 0.13 -3.63
N TYR A 46 4.23 -0.06 -4.83
CA TYR A 46 4.38 -1.30 -5.57
C TYR A 46 5.42 -1.06 -6.66
N ASN A 47 6.57 -1.71 -6.54
CA ASN A 47 7.64 -1.62 -7.52
C ASN A 47 7.56 -2.84 -8.42
N THR A 48 7.42 -2.60 -9.74
CA THR A 48 7.30 -3.70 -10.68
C THR A 48 8.62 -4.38 -10.95
N TYR A 49 9.74 -3.70 -10.69
CA TYR A 49 11.06 -4.29 -10.80
C TYR A 49 11.53 -4.77 -9.44
N GLY A 50 11.62 -6.08 -9.29
CA GLY A 50 12.27 -6.68 -8.15
C GLY A 50 13.55 -7.31 -8.63
N GLU A 51 14.37 -7.80 -7.69
CA GLU A 51 15.57 -8.54 -8.04
C GLU A 51 15.23 -9.88 -8.66
N SER A 52 14.02 -10.35 -8.44
CA SER A 52 13.50 -11.54 -9.07
C SER A 52 12.24 -11.14 -9.83
N ALA A 53 11.77 -11.99 -10.71
CA ALA A 53 10.57 -11.71 -11.49
C ALA A 53 9.39 -11.50 -10.56
N GLY A 54 8.87 -10.28 -10.53
CA GLY A 54 7.74 -9.91 -9.69
C GLY A 54 7.98 -8.60 -8.98
N GLY A 55 6.98 -8.12 -8.29
CA GLY A 55 7.04 -6.83 -7.64
C GLY A 55 7.48 -6.89 -6.19
N THR A 56 7.84 -5.75 -5.65
CA THR A 56 8.13 -5.59 -4.24
C THR A 56 7.22 -4.53 -3.66
N ILE A 57 7.01 -4.59 -2.33
CA ILE A 57 6.10 -3.68 -1.64
C ILE A 57 6.86 -2.98 -0.51
N GLU A 58 6.67 -1.66 -0.44
CA GLU A 58 7.14 -0.87 0.70
C GLU A 58 5.96 -0.11 1.27
N VAL A 59 5.86 -0.06 2.59
CA VAL A 59 4.77 0.65 3.26
C VAL A 59 5.36 1.69 4.19
N GLU A 60 4.91 2.93 4.02
CA GLU A 60 5.31 4.03 4.89
C GLU A 60 4.07 4.62 5.53
N LYS A 61 4.12 4.78 6.84
CA LYS A 61 3.03 5.40 7.59
C LYS A 61 3.51 6.76 8.08
N PHE A 62 2.70 7.77 7.85
CA PHE A 62 3.01 9.11 8.33
C PHE A 62 2.37 9.32 9.69
N LEU A 63 3.09 8.82 10.67
CA LEU A 63 2.83 9.03 12.08
C LEU A 63 3.97 9.89 12.62
N SER A 64 4.24 9.81 13.89
CA SER A 64 5.34 10.54 14.48
C SER A 64 6.69 9.86 14.34
N ASN A 65 6.73 8.61 13.92
CA ASN A 65 7.98 7.82 13.91
C ASN A 65 8.73 7.79 12.57
N GLY A 66 8.04 8.07 11.45
CA GLY A 66 8.68 8.09 10.14
C GLY A 66 9.28 6.77 9.67
N MET A 67 8.89 5.66 10.25
CA MET A 67 9.45 4.36 9.91
C MET A 67 8.84 3.79 8.64
N ILE A 68 9.63 2.94 7.96
CA ILE A 68 9.15 2.20 6.80
C ILE A 68 8.81 0.79 7.25
N TYR A 69 7.66 0.32 6.83
CA TYR A 69 7.14 -0.99 7.22
C TYR A 69 7.06 -1.90 6.01
N ASP A 70 6.95 -3.20 6.25
CA ASP A 70 6.74 -4.16 5.17
C ASP A 70 5.24 -4.41 4.98
N GLU A 71 4.90 -5.34 4.08
CA GLU A 71 3.51 -5.57 3.73
C GLU A 71 2.67 -6.12 4.88
N SER A 72 3.30 -6.65 5.94
CA SER A 72 2.54 -7.16 7.09
C SER A 72 1.79 -6.04 7.81
N GLU A 73 2.22 -4.78 7.64
CA GLU A 73 1.54 -3.65 8.26
C GLU A 73 0.17 -3.39 7.64
N LEU A 74 -0.08 -3.92 6.46
CA LEU A 74 -1.41 -3.81 5.84
C LEU A 74 -2.48 -4.47 6.69
N ASP A 75 -2.12 -5.51 7.46
CA ASP A 75 -3.07 -6.14 8.38
C ASP A 75 -3.51 -5.15 9.45
N VAL A 76 -2.60 -4.30 9.91
CA VAL A 76 -2.93 -3.25 10.89
C VAL A 76 -3.90 -2.26 10.27
N LEU A 77 -3.66 -1.85 9.02
CA LEU A 77 -4.54 -0.92 8.32
C LEU A 77 -5.96 -1.47 8.25
N PHE A 78 -6.12 -2.71 7.83
CA PHE A 78 -7.44 -3.30 7.68
C PHE A 78 -8.11 -3.59 9.01
N ARG A 79 -7.33 -3.95 10.04
CA ARG A 79 -7.87 -4.20 11.36
C ARG A 79 -8.39 -2.93 12.02
N ASP A 80 -7.62 -1.84 11.91
CA ASP A 80 -7.88 -0.64 12.70
C ASP A 80 -8.79 0.35 11.98
N PHE A 81 -8.84 0.31 10.65
CA PHE A 81 -9.55 1.34 9.88
C PHE A 81 -10.61 0.77 8.94
N SER A 82 -10.91 -0.51 9.05
CA SER A 82 -12.02 -1.07 8.30
C SER A 82 -13.35 -0.54 8.81
N ASP A 83 -14.21 -0.32 7.87
CA ASP A 83 -15.57 0.10 8.15
C ASP A 83 -16.47 -1.10 8.35
#